data_89d724019588b46b16596c35be359a6e
#
_entry.id   89d724019588b46b16596c35be359a6e
#
_cell.length_a   1.000
_cell.length_b   1.000
_cell.length_c   1.000
_cell.angle_alpha   90.00
_cell.angle_beta   90.00
_cell.angle_gamma   90.00
#
_symmetry.space_group_name_H-M   'P 1'
#
loop_
_entity.id
_entity.type
_entity.pdbx_description
1 polymer ?
#
loop_
_entity_poly.entity_id
_entity_poly.type
_entity_poly.pdbx_seq_one_letter_code
_entity_poly.pdbx_strand_id
1 'polypeptide(L)'
;MSEQNSTRNDWLVAVVVDNIRKITNTNHLRKIQQEIKEQRDYIGRKIGNQLQRGDKVRVSGTNGFENGEVIKVNRTRAVVRIDNKQWNVPFSMITREVNNGWNEYNKY
;
A
#
# COMPACT_ATOMS: atom_id res chain seq x y z
N MET A 1 -13.79 -14.34 -2.67
CA MET A 1 -12.60 -14.10 -3.43
C MET A 1 -11.75 -13.09 -2.76
N SER A 2 -12.06 -11.81 -2.89
CA SER A 2 -11.26 -10.85 -2.16
C SER A 2 -11.36 -11.08 -0.66
N GLU A 3 -12.46 -11.65 -0.22
CA GLU A 3 -12.60 -11.99 1.18
C GLU A 3 -11.59 -13.02 1.64
N GLN A 4 -11.35 -14.01 0.81
CA GLN A 4 -10.38 -15.02 1.16
C GLN A 4 -8.98 -14.43 1.26
N ASN A 5 -8.65 -13.53 0.37
CA ASN A 5 -7.35 -12.87 0.40
C ASN A 5 -7.22 -12.00 1.66
N SER A 6 -8.27 -11.30 2.01
CA SER A 6 -8.29 -10.53 3.23
C SER A 6 -8.09 -11.41 4.45
N THR A 7 -8.80 -12.52 4.49
CA THR A 7 -8.69 -13.44 5.62
C THR A 7 -7.28 -13.97 5.75
N ARG A 8 -6.67 -14.32 4.62
CA ARG A 8 -5.29 -14.80 4.63
C ARG A 8 -4.34 -13.73 5.15
N ASN A 9 -4.50 -12.51 4.68
CA ASN A 9 -3.65 -11.41 5.12
C ASN A 9 -3.84 -11.13 6.59
N ASP A 10 -5.08 -11.18 7.06
CA ASP A 10 -5.36 -10.98 8.47
C ASP A 10 -4.67 -12.04 9.32
N TRP A 11 -4.68 -13.28 8.86
CA TRP A 11 -4.02 -14.35 9.57
C TRP A 11 -2.52 -14.13 9.63
N LEU A 12 -1.92 -13.73 8.52
CA LEU A 12 -0.48 -13.45 8.49
C LEU A 12 -0.12 -12.33 9.44
N VAL A 13 -0.91 -11.27 9.44
CA VAL A 13 -0.68 -10.15 10.33
C VAL A 13 -0.76 -10.59 11.79
N ALA A 14 -1.78 -11.39 12.11
CA ALA A 14 -1.95 -11.86 13.49
C ALA A 14 -0.75 -12.69 13.94
N VAL A 15 -0.25 -13.56 13.10
CA VAL A 15 0.90 -14.38 13.43
C VAL A 15 2.14 -13.51 13.65
N VAL A 16 2.37 -12.55 12.78
CA VAL A 16 3.53 -11.68 12.88
C VAL A 16 3.45 -10.84 14.15
N VAL A 17 2.29 -10.26 14.42
CA VAL A 17 2.11 -9.43 15.62
C VAL A 17 2.34 -10.25 16.88
N ASP A 18 1.79 -11.46 16.91
CA ASP A 18 1.96 -12.32 18.07
C ASP A 18 3.43 -12.64 18.30
N ASN A 19 4.17 -12.91 17.24
CA ASN A 19 5.60 -13.20 17.34
C ASN A 19 6.39 -11.96 17.78
N ILE A 20 6.04 -10.80 17.28
CA ILE A 20 6.69 -9.56 17.67
C ILE A 20 6.56 -9.35 19.18
N ARG A 21 5.39 -9.65 19.72
CA ARG A 21 5.15 -9.46 21.16
C ARG A 21 6.01 -10.35 22.03
N LYS A 22 6.54 -11.42 21.48
CA LYS A 22 7.41 -12.33 22.20
C LYS A 22 8.88 -11.90 22.18
N ILE A 23 9.21 -10.91 21.37
CA ILE A 23 10.59 -10.47 21.22
C ILE A 23 10.88 -9.41 22.26
N THR A 24 11.91 -9.64 23.07
CA THR A 24 12.29 -8.71 24.12
C THR A 24 13.60 -7.99 23.82
N ASN A 25 14.28 -8.36 22.75
CA ASN A 25 15.54 -7.73 22.35
C ASN A 25 15.25 -6.57 21.41
N THR A 26 15.60 -5.36 21.85
CA THR A 26 15.27 -4.17 21.04
C THR A 26 16.04 -4.11 19.73
N ASN A 27 17.21 -4.72 19.66
CA ASN A 27 17.95 -4.77 18.41
C ASN A 27 17.24 -5.64 17.39
N HIS A 28 16.63 -6.72 17.85
CA HIS A 28 15.81 -7.57 16.97
C HIS A 28 14.59 -6.82 16.49
N LEU A 29 13.97 -6.04 17.32
CA LEU A 29 12.82 -5.24 16.92
C LEU A 29 13.21 -4.19 15.89
N ARG A 30 14.39 -3.61 16.05
CA ARG A 30 14.89 -2.65 15.08
C ARG A 30 15.09 -3.29 13.71
N LYS A 31 15.60 -4.53 13.71
CA LYS A 31 15.78 -5.25 12.46
C LYS A 31 14.43 -5.50 11.77
N ILE A 32 13.42 -5.84 12.55
CA ILE A 32 12.08 -6.06 12.00
C ILE A 32 11.53 -4.76 11.42
N GLN A 33 11.75 -3.64 12.11
CA GLN A 33 11.34 -2.34 11.58
C GLN A 33 11.99 -2.05 10.23
N GLN A 34 13.26 -2.42 10.09
CA GLN A 34 13.96 -2.21 8.83
C GLN A 34 13.34 -3.05 7.72
N GLU A 35 12.98 -4.30 8.04
CA GLU A 35 12.34 -5.17 7.06
C GLU A 35 10.98 -4.62 6.63
N ILE A 36 10.23 -4.07 7.57
CA ILE A 36 8.94 -3.47 7.27
C ILE A 36 9.13 -2.30 6.31
N LYS A 37 10.12 -1.47 6.59
CA LYS A 37 10.41 -0.33 5.71
C LYS A 37 10.76 -0.78 4.30
N GLU A 38 11.61 -1.81 4.20
CA GLU A 38 12.03 -2.31 2.91
C GLU A 38 10.86 -2.91 2.14
N GLN A 39 9.96 -3.59 2.84
CA GLN A 39 8.78 -4.16 2.20
C GLN A 39 7.85 -3.07 1.68
N ARG A 40 7.66 -2.02 2.47
CA ARG A 40 6.86 -0.88 2.02
C ARG A 40 7.46 -0.22 0.79
N ASP A 41 8.77 -0.05 0.77
CA ASP A 41 9.44 0.55 -0.37
C ASP A 41 9.31 -0.33 -1.61
N TYR A 42 9.43 -1.64 -1.42
CA TYR A 42 9.27 -2.59 -2.52
C TYR A 42 7.87 -2.50 -3.12
N ILE A 43 6.85 -2.50 -2.27
CA ILE A 43 5.46 -2.39 -2.73
C ILE A 43 5.25 -1.06 -3.42
N GLY A 44 5.80 0.01 -2.85
CA GLY A 44 5.68 1.34 -3.45
C GLY A 44 6.29 1.40 -4.83
N ARG A 45 7.47 0.79 -5.03
CA ARG A 45 8.09 0.79 -6.34
C ARG A 45 7.25 0.03 -7.36
N LYS A 46 6.66 -1.09 -6.93
CA LYS A 46 5.78 -1.85 -7.83
C LYS A 46 4.58 -1.02 -8.25
N ILE A 47 4.00 -0.31 -7.31
CA ILE A 47 2.85 0.54 -7.60
C ILE A 47 3.26 1.66 -8.54
N GLY A 48 4.38 2.31 -8.25
CA GLY A 48 4.85 3.42 -9.09
C GLY A 48 5.10 3.00 -10.52
N ASN A 49 5.59 1.79 -10.73
CA ASN A 49 5.85 1.29 -12.08
C ASN A 49 4.57 1.05 -12.86
N GLN A 50 3.45 0.89 -12.19
CA GLN A 50 2.18 0.62 -12.82
C GLN A 50 1.29 1.84 -12.96
N LEU A 51 1.57 2.89 -12.20
CA LEU A 51 0.73 4.07 -12.20
C LEU A 51 0.91 4.87 -13.48
N GLN A 52 -0.21 5.38 -13.98
CA GLN A 52 -0.23 6.26 -15.15
C GLN A 52 -1.11 7.45 -14.86
N ARG A 53 -0.81 8.55 -15.53
CA ARG A 53 -1.63 9.74 -15.45
C ARG A 53 -3.07 9.38 -15.82
N GLY A 54 -4.01 9.84 -15.03
CA GLY A 54 -5.42 9.58 -15.25
C GLY A 54 -5.95 8.37 -14.49
N ASP A 55 -5.06 7.58 -13.89
CA ASP A 55 -5.51 6.42 -13.12
C ASP A 55 -6.31 6.85 -11.91
N LYS A 56 -7.35 6.09 -11.62
CA LYS A 56 -8.10 6.25 -10.38
C LYS A 56 -7.41 5.47 -9.30
N VAL A 57 -7.20 6.11 -8.18
CA VAL A 57 -6.46 5.50 -7.08
C VAL A 57 -7.16 5.79 -5.76
N ARG A 58 -6.77 5.02 -4.77
CA ARG A 58 -7.21 5.21 -3.40
C ARG A 58 -5.97 5.54 -2.58
N VAL A 59 -6.06 6.61 -1.80
CA VAL A 59 -4.94 7.07 -0.98
C VAL A 59 -5.26 6.82 0.47
N SER A 60 -4.36 6.09 1.16
CA SER A 60 -4.52 5.88 2.60
C SER A 60 -4.09 7.12 3.35
N GLY A 61 -4.88 7.51 4.34
CA GLY A 61 -4.56 8.64 5.17
C GLY A 61 -4.87 8.35 6.60
N THR A 62 -4.71 9.35 7.42
CA THR A 62 -4.94 9.23 8.85
C THR A 62 -6.37 8.82 9.18
N ASN A 63 -7.30 9.32 8.40
CA ASN A 63 -8.71 9.08 8.63
C ASN A 63 -9.32 8.07 7.68
N GLY A 64 -8.50 7.20 7.12
CA GLY A 64 -8.98 6.18 6.21
C GLY A 64 -8.51 6.42 4.79
N PHE A 65 -9.37 6.13 3.83
CA PHE A 65 -9.02 6.21 2.43
C PHE A 65 -9.74 7.34 1.74
N GLU A 66 -9.08 7.93 0.76
CA GLU A 66 -9.69 8.93 -0.11
C GLU A 66 -9.43 8.55 -1.55
N ASN A 67 -10.42 8.77 -2.40
CA ASN A 67 -10.30 8.47 -3.82
C ASN A 67 -9.72 9.67 -4.54
N GLY A 68 -8.87 9.40 -5.50
CA GLY A 68 -8.26 10.48 -6.28
C GLY A 68 -7.91 10.03 -7.67
N GLU A 69 -7.34 10.96 -8.42
CA GLU A 69 -6.91 10.72 -9.78
C GLU A 69 -5.46 11.14 -9.93
N VAL A 70 -4.66 10.30 -10.57
CA VAL A 70 -3.24 10.58 -10.75
C VAL A 70 -3.08 11.68 -11.80
N ILE A 71 -2.39 12.74 -11.43
CA ILE A 71 -2.10 13.85 -12.32
C ILE A 71 -0.70 13.71 -12.91
N LYS A 72 0.24 13.24 -12.10
CA LYS A 72 1.62 13.11 -12.54
C LYS A 72 2.30 12.03 -11.70
N VAL A 73 3.16 11.26 -12.34
CA VAL A 73 3.93 10.24 -11.64
C VAL A 73 5.38 10.69 -11.62
N ASN A 74 5.92 10.83 -10.43
CA ASN A 74 7.31 11.19 -10.22
C ASN A 74 8.08 9.95 -9.79
N ARG A 75 9.29 10.15 -9.35
CA ARG A 75 10.17 9.01 -9.07
C ARG A 75 9.70 8.15 -7.90
N THR A 76 9.29 8.78 -6.81
CA THR A 76 8.88 8.06 -5.61
C THR A 76 7.50 8.46 -5.12
N ARG A 77 6.89 9.44 -5.78
CA ARG A 77 5.61 9.99 -5.38
C ARG A 77 4.78 10.24 -6.61
N ALA A 78 3.50 10.40 -6.41
CA ALA A 78 2.60 10.81 -7.47
C ALA A 78 1.81 12.02 -7.00
N VAL A 79 1.53 12.92 -7.93
CA VAL A 79 0.61 14.01 -7.65
C VAL A 79 -0.79 13.47 -7.90
N VAL A 80 -1.61 13.51 -6.89
CA VAL A 80 -2.97 12.96 -6.92
C VAL A 80 -3.94 14.07 -6.61
N ARG A 81 -4.96 14.19 -7.45
CA ARG A 81 -6.02 15.17 -7.21
C ARG A 81 -7.11 14.54 -6.37
N ILE A 82 -7.37 15.14 -5.22
CA ILE A 82 -8.41 14.70 -4.30
C ILE A 82 -9.23 15.95 -3.97
N ASP A 83 -10.52 15.93 -4.27
CA ASP A 83 -11.43 17.06 -3.97
C ASP A 83 -10.91 18.37 -4.49
N ASN A 84 -10.46 18.39 -5.74
CA ASN A 84 -9.97 19.60 -6.43
C ASN A 84 -8.65 20.13 -5.87
N LYS A 85 -8.00 19.39 -5.01
CA LYS A 85 -6.67 19.75 -4.51
C LYS A 85 -5.67 18.73 -4.96
N GLN A 86 -4.44 19.16 -5.18
CA GLN A 86 -3.38 18.28 -5.61
C GLN A 86 -2.47 17.99 -4.44
N TRP A 87 -2.17 16.70 -4.27
CA TRP A 87 -1.33 16.23 -3.18
C TRP A 87 -0.18 15.41 -3.74
N ASN A 88 0.99 15.60 -3.16
CA ASN A 88 2.17 14.84 -3.53
C ASN A 88 2.24 13.65 -2.60
N VAL A 89 1.84 12.48 -3.10
CA VAL A 89 1.59 11.29 -2.28
C VAL A 89 2.64 10.23 -2.52
N PRO A 90 3.28 9.71 -1.48
CA PRO A 90 4.22 8.60 -1.65
C PRO A 90 3.51 7.37 -2.24
N PHE A 91 4.22 6.63 -3.07
CA PHE A 91 3.63 5.44 -3.68
C PHE A 91 3.11 4.45 -2.65
N SER A 92 3.77 4.37 -1.50
CA SER A 92 3.38 3.40 -0.47
C SER A 92 1.99 3.67 0.10
N MET A 93 1.46 4.87 -0.11
CA MET A 93 0.13 5.23 0.37
C MET A 93 -0.94 5.11 -0.70
N ILE A 94 -0.57 4.67 -1.89
CA ILE A 94 -1.50 4.62 -3.02
C ILE A 94 -1.89 3.19 -3.32
N THR A 95 -3.19 2.96 -3.48
CA THR A 95 -3.72 1.70 -3.96
C THR A 95 -4.42 1.98 -5.28
N ARG A 96 -4.00 1.30 -6.30
CA ARG A 96 -4.56 1.50 -7.62
C ARG A 96 -5.92 0.84 -7.73
N GLU A 97 -6.91 1.61 -8.20
CA GLU A 97 -8.22 1.04 -8.49
C GLU A 97 -8.21 0.55 -9.92
N VAL A 98 -8.36 -0.74 -10.09
CA VAL A 98 -8.32 -1.34 -11.41
C VAL A 98 -9.55 -2.17 -11.58
N ASN A 99 -10.49 -1.67 -12.34
CA ASN A 99 -11.75 -2.38 -12.53
C ASN A 99 -11.56 -3.77 -13.05
N ASN A 100 -10.74 -3.90 -14.05
CA ASN A 100 -10.47 -5.22 -14.61
C ASN A 100 -9.43 -5.95 -13.82
N GLY A 101 -8.51 -5.22 -13.27
CA GLY A 101 -7.43 -5.80 -12.51
C GLY A 101 -7.89 -6.49 -11.25
N TRP A 102 -8.91 -5.97 -10.63
CA TRP A 102 -9.49 -6.64 -9.50
C TRP A 102 -9.80 -8.07 -9.82
N ASN A 103 -10.47 -8.23 -10.93
CA ASN A 103 -10.84 -9.56 -11.36
C ASN A 103 -9.61 -10.39 -11.61
N GLU A 104 -8.60 -9.79 -12.15
CA GLU A 104 -7.40 -10.52 -12.50
C GLU A 104 -6.74 -11.12 -11.28
N TYR A 105 -6.49 -10.32 -10.27
CA TYR A 105 -5.81 -10.94 -9.16
C TYR A 105 -6.74 -11.66 -8.23
N ASN A 106 -8.01 -11.42 -8.35
CA ASN A 106 -8.98 -12.19 -7.59
C ASN A 106 -9.25 -13.55 -8.20
N LYS A 107 -8.86 -13.74 -9.41
CA LYS A 107 -9.02 -15.04 -10.04
C LYS A 107 -8.06 -16.06 -9.51
N TYR A 108 -7.08 -15.62 -8.84
CA TYR A 108 -6.05 -16.56 -8.37
C TYR A 108 -6.38 -17.11 -7.01
#